data_5f7713aaacd352066f90307504e111ad
#
_entry.id   5f7713aaacd352066f90307504e111ad
#
_cell.length_a   1.000
_cell.length_b   1.000
_cell.length_c   1.000
_cell.angle_alpha   90.00
_cell.angle_beta   90.00
_cell.angle_gamma   90.00
#
_symmetry.space_group_name_H-M   'P 1'
#
loop_
_entity.id
_entity.type
_entity.pdbx_description
1 polymer ?
#
loop_
_entity_poly.entity_id
_entity_poly.type
_entity_poly.pdbx_seq_one_letter_code
_entity_poly.pdbx_strand_id
1 'polypeptide(L)'
;MTVTALALTSCGGGPKGDMPWIVDRFDDIKVIRYEVPGFEQLPLEEKELIYYLAEATKCGRDILFDQNFKYNLAVRRTLETVYENYEGDRTTAEWKALEKYLKKVWFANGIHHHYSNDKFVPEFTEGYLLDAIETIPEEKFGSLNSLRGEVCRAIFDPALYPTRLNQRAGEDLIATSSNTITRELRRPRSRSSMRR
;
A
#
# COMPACT_ATOMS: atom_id res chain seq x y z
N MET A 1 35.88 -28.28 42.75
CA MET A 1 34.56 -28.03 42.13
C MET A 1 34.80 -27.22 40.89
N THR A 2 34.80 -27.88 39.76
CA THR A 2 35.04 -27.27 38.43
C THR A 2 33.69 -26.96 37.78
N VAL A 3 33.39 -25.70 37.58
CA VAL A 3 32.19 -25.25 36.92
C VAL A 3 32.43 -25.24 35.41
N THR A 4 31.83 -26.21 34.73
CA THR A 4 31.88 -26.28 33.26
C THR A 4 30.85 -25.31 32.69
N ALA A 5 31.31 -24.24 32.07
CA ALA A 5 30.44 -23.29 31.32
C ALA A 5 30.03 -23.95 30.00
N LEU A 6 28.73 -24.28 29.86
CA LEU A 6 28.15 -24.63 28.59
C LEU A 6 28.06 -23.37 27.71
N ALA A 7 28.90 -23.26 26.70
CA ALA A 7 28.76 -22.28 25.65
C ALA A 7 27.56 -22.69 24.77
N LEU A 8 26.48 -21.94 24.86
CA LEU A 8 25.38 -21.99 23.90
C LEU A 8 25.87 -21.38 22.59
N THR A 9 26.30 -22.22 21.66
CA THR A 9 26.54 -21.84 20.26
C THR A 9 25.19 -21.53 19.65
N SER A 10 24.85 -20.22 19.57
CA SER A 10 23.78 -19.72 18.73
C SER A 10 24.15 -20.09 17.28
N CYS A 11 23.40 -21.02 16.68
CA CYS A 11 23.44 -21.27 15.24
C CYS A 11 22.80 -20.09 14.50
N GLY A 12 23.55 -18.98 14.43
CA GLY A 12 23.28 -17.89 13.53
C GLY A 12 23.78 -18.26 12.13
N GLY A 13 23.02 -19.04 11.39
CA GLY A 13 23.20 -19.18 9.94
C GLY A 13 22.76 -17.87 9.30
N GLY A 14 23.67 -16.90 9.13
CA GLY A 14 23.47 -15.76 8.24
C GLY A 14 23.42 -16.26 6.78
N PRO A 15 22.87 -15.49 5.83
CA PRO A 15 22.80 -15.90 4.44
C PRO A 15 24.17 -16.18 3.90
N LYS A 16 24.30 -17.34 3.25
CA LYS A 16 25.49 -17.72 2.51
C LYS A 16 25.42 -17.05 1.13
N GLY A 17 26.01 -15.86 1.00
CA GLY A 17 26.14 -15.16 -0.27
C GLY A 17 25.95 -13.64 -0.13
N ASP A 18 26.41 -12.89 -1.12
CA ASP A 18 26.36 -11.41 -1.21
C ASP A 18 24.95 -10.84 -1.46
N MET A 19 23.88 -11.51 -1.04
CA MET A 19 22.51 -10.99 -1.19
C MET A 19 22.22 -9.93 -0.13
N PRO A 20 21.91 -8.70 -0.52
CA PRO A 20 21.55 -7.68 0.44
C PRO A 20 20.26 -8.04 1.17
N TRP A 21 20.31 -8.11 2.49
CA TRP A 21 19.12 -8.32 3.33
C TRP A 21 18.06 -7.24 3.15
N ILE A 22 18.50 -6.00 2.99
CA ILE A 22 17.64 -4.85 2.78
C ILE A 22 17.65 -4.55 1.29
N VAL A 23 16.53 -4.71 0.64
CA VAL A 23 16.37 -4.46 -0.81
C VAL A 23 15.89 -3.06 -1.12
N ASP A 24 15.19 -2.40 -0.18
CA ASP A 24 14.77 -1.00 -0.31
C ASP A 24 14.57 -0.35 1.06
N ARG A 25 14.64 0.98 1.09
CA ARG A 25 14.30 1.82 2.24
C ARG A 25 13.60 3.08 1.75
N PHE A 26 12.48 3.38 2.36
CA PHE A 26 11.78 4.63 2.13
C PHE A 26 11.02 5.02 3.40
N ASP A 27 11.10 6.30 3.79
CA ASP A 27 10.55 6.78 5.04
C ASP A 27 11.06 5.95 6.25
N ASP A 28 10.18 5.47 7.10
CA ASP A 28 10.46 4.58 8.24
C ASP A 28 10.40 3.08 7.88
N ILE A 29 10.18 2.75 6.61
CA ILE A 29 9.99 1.39 6.12
C ILE A 29 11.30 0.81 5.57
N LYS A 30 11.56 -0.45 5.93
CA LYS A 30 12.64 -1.27 5.35
C LYS A 30 12.02 -2.49 4.70
N VAL A 31 12.33 -2.69 3.41
CA VAL A 31 11.96 -3.91 2.69
C VAL A 31 13.07 -4.92 2.85
N ILE A 32 12.77 -6.03 3.48
CA ILE A 32 13.73 -7.07 3.84
C ILE A 32 13.44 -8.31 2.98
N ARG A 33 14.49 -8.93 2.48
CA ARG A 33 14.42 -10.23 1.81
C ARG A 33 14.72 -11.35 2.82
N TYR A 34 13.88 -12.38 2.81
CA TYR A 34 14.11 -13.58 3.59
C TYR A 34 14.56 -14.72 2.68
N GLU A 35 15.48 -15.53 3.20
CA GLU A 35 15.75 -16.86 2.65
C GLU A 35 14.76 -17.85 3.29
N VAL A 36 14.38 -18.86 2.52
CA VAL A 36 13.53 -19.95 3.00
C VAL A 36 14.37 -21.25 2.96
N PRO A 37 15.13 -21.56 4.02
CA PRO A 37 15.95 -22.76 4.05
C PRO A 37 15.09 -24.01 3.84
N GLY A 38 15.57 -24.91 2.98
CA GLY A 38 14.83 -26.13 2.65
C GLY A 38 13.93 -26.02 1.42
N PHE A 39 13.64 -24.82 0.91
CA PHE A 39 12.82 -24.66 -0.30
C PHE A 39 13.40 -25.42 -1.50
N GLU A 40 14.74 -25.37 -1.68
CA GLU A 40 15.43 -26.05 -2.77
C GLU A 40 15.29 -27.58 -2.73
N GLN A 41 15.00 -28.14 -1.57
CA GLN A 41 14.86 -29.58 -1.34
C GLN A 41 13.44 -30.08 -1.59
N LEU A 42 12.46 -29.20 -1.74
CA LEU A 42 11.09 -29.57 -2.03
C LEU A 42 10.98 -30.25 -3.40
N PRO A 43 10.10 -31.24 -3.56
CA PRO A 43 9.74 -31.79 -4.85
C PRO A 43 9.22 -30.72 -5.81
N LEU A 44 9.40 -30.93 -7.13
CA LEU A 44 8.94 -29.97 -8.14
C LEU A 44 7.43 -29.65 -8.00
N GLU A 45 6.62 -30.66 -7.77
CA GLU A 45 5.17 -30.51 -7.61
C GLU A 45 4.79 -29.55 -6.46
N GLU A 46 5.50 -29.61 -5.34
CA GLU A 46 5.29 -28.69 -4.22
C GLU A 46 5.75 -27.27 -4.54
N LYS A 47 6.85 -27.12 -5.26
CA LYS A 47 7.32 -25.80 -5.75
C LYS A 47 6.33 -25.17 -6.71
N GLU A 48 5.78 -25.95 -7.64
CA GLU A 48 4.73 -25.50 -8.57
C GLU A 48 3.47 -25.10 -7.83
N LEU A 49 3.03 -25.88 -6.84
CA LEU A 49 1.89 -25.52 -6.00
C LEU A 49 2.11 -24.19 -5.28
N ILE A 50 3.27 -24.00 -4.65
CA ILE A 50 3.61 -22.74 -3.97
C ILE A 50 3.63 -21.57 -4.95
N TYR A 51 4.17 -21.77 -6.16
CA TYR A 51 4.16 -20.75 -7.20
C TYR A 51 2.73 -20.33 -7.58
N TYR A 52 1.85 -21.28 -7.88
CA TYR A 52 0.48 -20.96 -8.26
C TYR A 52 -0.33 -20.35 -7.11
N LEU A 53 -0.12 -20.78 -5.88
CA LEU A 53 -0.74 -20.14 -4.71
C LEU A 53 -0.25 -18.70 -4.54
N ALA A 54 1.03 -18.43 -4.75
CA ALA A 54 1.59 -17.08 -4.71
C ALA A 54 1.00 -16.18 -5.81
N GLU A 55 0.88 -16.70 -7.04
CA GLU A 55 0.24 -15.96 -8.14
C GLU A 55 -1.26 -15.69 -7.86
N ALA A 56 -1.97 -16.66 -7.31
CA ALA A 56 -3.37 -16.49 -6.93
C ALA A 56 -3.57 -15.39 -5.87
N THR A 57 -2.67 -15.32 -4.87
CA THR A 57 -2.76 -14.26 -3.84
C THR A 57 -2.55 -12.86 -4.40
N LYS A 58 -1.73 -12.71 -5.45
CA LYS A 58 -1.54 -11.41 -6.12
C LYS A 58 -2.83 -10.91 -6.76
N CYS A 59 -3.69 -11.80 -7.28
CA CYS A 59 -4.99 -11.43 -7.86
C CYS A 59 -5.95 -10.83 -6.81
N GLY A 60 -5.82 -11.20 -5.54
CA GLY A 60 -6.62 -10.67 -4.44
C GLY A 60 -6.20 -9.28 -3.94
N ARG A 61 -5.07 -8.75 -4.41
CA ARG A 61 -4.49 -7.50 -3.90
C ARG A 61 -5.43 -6.29 -4.05
N ASP A 62 -6.13 -6.19 -5.16
CA ASP A 62 -7.05 -5.09 -5.44
C ASP A 62 -8.20 -5.01 -4.43
N ILE A 63 -8.62 -6.14 -3.88
CA ILE A 63 -9.65 -6.22 -2.84
C ILE A 63 -9.23 -5.45 -1.59
N LEU A 64 -7.97 -5.59 -1.16
CA LEU A 64 -7.45 -4.88 0.02
C LEU A 64 -7.45 -3.37 -0.19
N PHE A 65 -7.04 -2.90 -1.38
CA PHE A 65 -7.09 -1.48 -1.72
C PHE A 65 -8.52 -0.94 -1.65
N ASP A 66 -9.48 -1.62 -2.26
CA ASP A 66 -10.87 -1.19 -2.31
C ASP A 66 -11.55 -1.21 -0.94
N GLN A 67 -11.30 -2.25 -0.13
CA GLN A 67 -11.82 -2.34 1.24
C GLN A 67 -11.25 -1.25 2.15
N ASN A 68 -9.97 -0.91 2.01
CA ASN A 68 -9.34 0.11 2.82
C ASN A 68 -9.89 1.51 2.53
N PHE A 69 -10.20 1.84 1.27
CA PHE A 69 -10.82 3.10 0.90
C PHE A 69 -11.26 3.09 -0.57
N LYS A 70 -12.45 3.63 -0.84
CA LYS A 70 -13.12 3.61 -2.15
C LYS A 70 -12.34 4.15 -3.34
N TYR A 71 -11.37 5.05 -3.11
CA TYR A 71 -10.54 5.65 -4.16
C TYR A 71 -9.12 5.10 -4.21
N ASN A 72 -8.75 4.18 -3.31
CA ASN A 72 -7.39 3.65 -3.28
C ASN A 72 -6.95 3.01 -4.60
N LEU A 73 -7.85 2.28 -5.28
CA LEU A 73 -7.54 1.69 -6.59
C LEU A 73 -7.30 2.77 -7.64
N ALA A 74 -8.13 3.83 -7.67
CA ALA A 74 -7.96 4.94 -8.59
C ALA A 74 -6.65 5.69 -8.30
N VAL A 75 -6.37 6.00 -7.04
CA VAL A 75 -5.12 6.65 -6.62
C VAL A 75 -3.92 5.82 -7.04
N ARG A 76 -3.89 4.53 -6.67
CA ARG A 76 -2.78 3.64 -7.01
C ARG A 76 -2.54 3.60 -8.52
N ARG A 77 -3.58 3.31 -9.30
CA ARG A 77 -3.46 3.18 -10.76
C ARG A 77 -3.07 4.50 -11.43
N THR A 78 -3.57 5.64 -10.95
CA THR A 78 -3.15 6.94 -11.46
C THR A 78 -1.66 7.18 -11.20
N LEU A 79 -1.20 6.96 -9.97
CA LEU A 79 0.21 7.12 -9.62
C LEU A 79 1.12 6.12 -10.33
N GLU A 80 0.69 4.87 -10.51
CA GLU A 80 1.39 3.85 -11.31
C GLU A 80 1.50 4.28 -12.77
N THR A 81 0.41 4.79 -13.38
CA THR A 81 0.43 5.30 -14.75
C THR A 81 1.43 6.46 -14.91
N VAL A 82 1.45 7.38 -13.93
CA VAL A 82 2.44 8.46 -13.92
C VAL A 82 3.86 7.90 -13.78
N TYR A 83 4.07 7.00 -12.83
CA TYR A 83 5.39 6.40 -12.59
C TYR A 83 5.96 5.67 -13.81
N GLU A 84 5.11 4.96 -14.54
CA GLU A 84 5.51 4.18 -15.72
C GLU A 84 5.75 5.04 -16.96
N ASN A 85 4.98 6.11 -17.15
CA ASN A 85 4.94 6.83 -18.43
C ASN A 85 5.53 8.27 -18.37
N TYR A 86 5.91 8.77 -17.19
CA TYR A 86 6.52 10.10 -17.07
C TYR A 86 7.93 10.12 -17.64
N GLU A 87 8.15 10.98 -18.64
CA GLU A 87 9.44 11.14 -19.35
C GLU A 87 10.25 12.36 -18.87
N GLY A 88 9.75 13.09 -17.86
CA GLY A 88 10.46 14.24 -17.31
C GLY A 88 11.61 13.88 -16.38
N ASP A 89 12.19 14.89 -15.73
CA ASP A 89 13.34 14.71 -14.84
C ASP A 89 12.96 14.01 -13.53
N ARG A 90 13.36 12.76 -13.41
CA ARG A 90 13.15 11.92 -12.23
C ARG A 90 14.16 12.17 -11.11
N THR A 91 15.08 13.10 -11.25
CA THR A 91 16.07 13.46 -10.22
C THR A 91 15.57 14.56 -9.28
N THR A 92 14.49 15.25 -9.65
CA THR A 92 13.90 16.36 -8.90
C THR A 92 13.40 15.94 -7.51
N ALA A 93 13.32 16.89 -6.58
CA ALA A 93 12.79 16.67 -5.25
C ALA A 93 11.30 16.25 -5.30
N GLU A 94 10.51 16.88 -6.17
CA GLU A 94 9.09 16.59 -6.38
C GLU A 94 8.88 15.14 -6.87
N TRP A 95 9.68 14.69 -7.86
CA TRP A 95 9.61 13.30 -8.32
C TRP A 95 9.94 12.30 -7.22
N LYS A 96 11.01 12.53 -6.48
CA LYS A 96 11.41 11.65 -5.37
C LYS A 96 10.34 11.58 -4.27
N ALA A 97 9.68 12.70 -4.02
CA ALA A 97 8.56 12.76 -3.08
C ALA A 97 7.35 11.98 -3.59
N LEU A 98 7.02 12.09 -4.89
CA LEU A 98 5.96 11.31 -5.53
C LEU A 98 6.27 9.81 -5.50
N GLU A 99 7.48 9.42 -5.87
CA GLU A 99 7.92 8.01 -5.80
C GLU A 99 7.82 7.46 -4.37
N LYS A 100 8.28 8.22 -3.38
CA LYS A 100 8.17 7.84 -1.97
C LYS A 100 6.71 7.66 -1.56
N TYR A 101 5.83 8.57 -1.95
CA TYR A 101 4.40 8.49 -1.67
C TYR A 101 3.77 7.24 -2.31
N LEU A 102 4.08 6.96 -3.57
CA LEU A 102 3.61 5.75 -4.26
C LEU A 102 4.09 4.48 -3.55
N LYS A 103 5.34 4.41 -3.12
CA LYS A 103 5.86 3.29 -2.32
C LYS A 103 5.10 3.12 -1.00
N LYS A 104 4.74 4.21 -0.32
CA LYS A 104 3.89 4.17 0.89
C LYS A 104 2.49 3.63 0.57
N VAL A 105 1.88 4.07 -0.53
CA VAL A 105 0.56 3.60 -0.99
C VAL A 105 0.61 2.10 -1.31
N TRP A 106 1.65 1.61 -1.96
CA TRP A 106 1.83 0.20 -2.23
C TRP A 106 1.96 -0.63 -0.95
N PHE A 107 2.77 -0.15 -0.02
CA PHE A 107 3.04 -0.86 1.23
C PHE A 107 1.79 -0.92 2.13
N ALA A 108 1.10 0.19 2.28
CA ALA A 108 -0.06 0.28 3.16
C ALA A 108 -1.38 -0.21 2.53
N ASN A 109 -1.38 -0.59 1.24
CA ASN A 109 -2.57 -0.87 0.44
C ASN A 109 -3.56 0.29 0.44
N GLY A 110 -3.06 1.53 0.29
CA GLY A 110 -3.86 2.74 0.20
C GLY A 110 -3.19 3.98 0.76
N ILE A 111 -3.97 5.07 0.82
CA ILE A 111 -3.49 6.40 1.22
C ILE A 111 -3.36 6.61 2.73
N HIS A 112 -3.64 5.59 3.53
CA HIS A 112 -3.60 5.68 4.99
C HIS A 112 -2.50 4.78 5.56
N HIS A 113 -1.84 5.27 6.60
CA HIS A 113 -0.81 4.53 7.29
C HIS A 113 -1.34 3.22 7.87
N HIS A 114 -0.58 2.14 7.72
CA HIS A 114 -1.04 0.78 8.05
C HIS A 114 -1.28 0.54 9.55
N TYR A 115 -0.62 1.27 10.45
CA TYR A 115 -0.84 1.20 11.91
C TYR A 115 -1.70 2.34 12.44
N SER A 116 -1.30 3.60 12.22
CA SER A 116 -2.01 4.75 12.80
C SER A 116 -3.38 4.99 12.17
N ASN A 117 -3.61 4.45 10.97
CA ASN A 117 -4.77 4.71 10.14
C ASN A 117 -4.89 6.16 9.63
N ASP A 118 -3.93 7.02 9.91
CA ASP A 118 -3.95 8.41 9.46
C ASP A 118 -3.57 8.50 7.99
N LYS A 119 -4.14 9.48 7.31
CA LYS A 119 -3.85 9.75 5.91
C LYS A 119 -2.40 10.22 5.73
N PHE A 120 -1.73 9.70 4.71
CA PHE A 120 -0.40 10.19 4.33
C PHE A 120 -0.48 11.63 3.82
N VAL A 121 0.45 12.45 4.27
CA VAL A 121 0.64 13.79 3.72
C VAL A 121 1.64 13.69 2.56
N PRO A 122 1.26 14.13 1.34
CA PRO A 122 2.19 14.17 0.22
C PRO A 122 3.26 15.23 0.45
N GLU A 123 4.51 14.95 0.06
CA GLU A 123 5.63 15.89 0.10
C GLU A 123 5.89 16.53 -1.27
N PHE A 124 5.04 16.25 -2.25
CA PHE A 124 4.99 16.87 -3.57
C PHE A 124 3.68 17.68 -3.72
N THR A 125 3.68 18.62 -4.65
CA THR A 125 2.52 19.51 -4.84
C THR A 125 1.46 18.91 -5.75
N GLU A 126 0.20 19.34 -5.59
CA GLU A 126 -0.90 18.99 -6.49
C GLU A 126 -0.61 19.45 -7.92
N GLY A 127 -0.06 20.67 -8.08
CA GLY A 127 0.34 21.21 -9.37
C GLY A 127 1.35 20.31 -10.08
N TYR A 128 2.37 19.82 -9.36
CA TYR A 128 3.36 18.90 -9.93
C TYR A 128 2.72 17.60 -10.44
N LEU A 129 1.78 17.03 -9.67
CA LEU A 129 1.07 15.82 -10.11
C LEU A 129 0.25 16.07 -11.37
N LEU A 130 -0.48 17.20 -11.42
CA LEU A 130 -1.29 17.57 -12.59
C LEU A 130 -0.42 17.81 -13.82
N ASP A 131 0.67 18.55 -13.67
CA ASP A 131 1.63 18.78 -14.75
C ASP A 131 2.21 17.45 -15.28
N ALA A 132 2.58 16.54 -14.38
CA ALA A 132 3.06 15.23 -14.77
C ALA A 132 1.99 14.41 -15.53
N ILE A 133 0.74 14.43 -15.08
CA ILE A 133 -0.38 13.77 -15.76
C ILE A 133 -0.58 14.35 -17.18
N GLU A 134 -0.47 15.67 -17.34
CA GLU A 134 -0.67 16.35 -18.65
C GLU A 134 0.40 16.00 -19.67
N THR A 135 1.59 15.58 -19.24
CA THR A 135 2.64 15.09 -20.15
C THR A 135 2.38 13.71 -20.74
N ILE A 136 1.43 12.97 -20.17
CA ILE A 136 1.16 11.56 -20.52
C ILE A 136 -0.10 11.48 -21.38
N PRO A 137 -0.07 10.73 -22.51
CA PRO A 137 -1.24 10.54 -23.36
C PRO A 137 -2.47 10.09 -22.59
N GLU A 138 -3.62 10.72 -22.85
CA GLU A 138 -4.86 10.52 -22.08
C GLU A 138 -5.37 9.09 -22.13
N GLU A 139 -5.14 8.38 -23.22
CA GLU A 139 -5.49 6.97 -23.40
C GLU A 139 -4.81 6.03 -22.38
N LYS A 140 -3.65 6.43 -21.82
CA LYS A 140 -2.96 5.68 -20.79
C LYS A 140 -3.74 5.61 -19.46
N PHE A 141 -4.53 6.63 -19.21
CA PHE A 141 -5.37 6.70 -18.02
C PHE A 141 -6.73 6.01 -18.20
N GLY A 142 -7.24 5.93 -19.43
CA GLY A 142 -8.53 5.30 -19.71
C GLY A 142 -9.67 5.86 -18.82
N SER A 143 -10.37 5.00 -18.10
CA SER A 143 -11.46 5.39 -17.20
C SER A 143 -11.02 6.25 -16.00
N LEU A 144 -9.72 6.27 -15.67
CA LEU A 144 -9.18 7.10 -14.55
C LEU A 144 -9.31 8.59 -14.85
N ASN A 145 -9.38 9.00 -16.12
CA ASN A 145 -9.57 10.41 -16.50
C ASN A 145 -10.78 11.04 -15.83
N SER A 146 -11.89 10.31 -15.72
CA SER A 146 -13.10 10.80 -15.07
C SER A 146 -12.96 10.94 -13.54
N LEU A 147 -11.92 10.35 -12.95
CA LEU A 147 -11.67 10.33 -11.50
C LEU A 147 -10.53 11.25 -11.07
N ARG A 148 -9.90 12.00 -12.00
CA ARG A 148 -8.73 12.88 -11.68
C ARG A 148 -9.03 13.82 -10.51
N GLY A 149 -10.15 14.51 -10.53
CA GLY A 149 -10.54 15.43 -9.46
C GLY A 149 -10.70 14.72 -8.12
N GLU A 150 -11.30 13.53 -8.11
CA GLU A 150 -11.47 12.74 -6.89
C GLU A 150 -10.14 12.19 -6.36
N VAL A 151 -9.23 11.80 -7.24
CA VAL A 151 -7.88 11.37 -6.89
C VAL A 151 -7.09 12.50 -6.27
N CYS A 152 -7.07 13.70 -6.89
CA CYS A 152 -6.38 14.88 -6.35
C CYS A 152 -6.95 15.27 -4.99
N ARG A 153 -8.27 15.36 -4.86
CA ARG A 153 -8.91 15.65 -3.56
C ARG A 153 -8.60 14.58 -2.51
N ALA A 154 -8.59 13.31 -2.89
CA ALA A 154 -8.26 12.24 -1.96
C ALA A 154 -6.82 12.33 -1.46
N ILE A 155 -5.88 12.74 -2.29
CA ILE A 155 -4.46 12.87 -1.93
C ILE A 155 -4.23 14.17 -1.14
N PHE A 156 -4.66 15.33 -1.65
CA PHE A 156 -4.18 16.64 -1.20
C PHE A 156 -5.08 17.35 -0.19
N ASP A 157 -6.40 17.09 -0.15
CA ASP A 157 -7.28 17.75 0.80
C ASP A 157 -7.16 17.11 2.20
N PRO A 158 -6.54 17.78 3.19
CA PRO A 158 -6.31 17.21 4.51
C PRO A 158 -7.61 17.01 5.32
N ALA A 159 -8.67 17.71 4.98
CA ALA A 159 -9.96 17.59 5.65
C ALA A 159 -10.78 16.39 5.17
N LEU A 160 -10.46 15.89 3.97
CA LEU A 160 -11.16 14.75 3.39
C LEU A 160 -10.47 13.43 3.75
N TYR A 161 -11.25 12.50 4.28
CA TYR A 161 -10.80 11.13 4.55
C TYR A 161 -9.57 11.05 5.46
N PRO A 162 -9.52 11.77 6.60
CA PRO A 162 -8.31 11.90 7.40
C PRO A 162 -7.86 10.59 8.03
N THR A 163 -8.80 9.66 8.26
CA THR A 163 -8.51 8.41 8.98
C THR A 163 -9.23 7.24 8.31
N ARG A 164 -8.52 6.13 8.07
CA ARG A 164 -9.10 4.91 7.51
C ARG A 164 -10.11 4.27 8.45
N LEU A 165 -9.69 4.04 9.70
CA LEU A 165 -10.52 3.50 10.77
C LEU A 165 -10.29 4.33 12.03
N ASN A 166 -11.30 5.10 12.41
CA ASN A 166 -11.21 5.97 13.57
C ASN A 166 -11.68 5.24 14.84
N GLN A 167 -10.76 4.93 15.71
CA GLN A 167 -11.00 4.27 16.99
C GLN A 167 -10.80 5.20 18.19
N ARG A 168 -10.83 6.53 17.98
CA ARG A 168 -10.63 7.51 19.04
C ARG A 168 -11.81 7.49 20.02
N ALA A 169 -11.49 7.55 21.30
CA ALA A 169 -12.51 7.56 22.35
C ALA A 169 -13.43 8.80 22.20
N GLY A 170 -14.74 8.58 22.25
CA GLY A 170 -15.74 9.65 22.15
C GLY A 170 -16.12 10.07 20.72
N GLU A 171 -15.50 9.49 19.70
CA GLU A 171 -15.86 9.73 18.30
C GLU A 171 -16.67 8.57 17.73
N ASP A 172 -17.58 8.87 16.79
CA ASP A 172 -18.37 7.84 16.09
C ASP A 172 -17.51 7.15 15.03
N LEU A 173 -17.13 5.90 15.30
CA LEU A 173 -16.32 5.09 14.42
C LEU A 173 -16.90 5.00 12.99
N ILE A 174 -18.22 4.82 12.86
CA ILE A 174 -18.86 4.67 11.55
C ILE A 174 -18.89 6.01 10.81
N ALA A 175 -19.21 7.10 11.50
CA ALA A 175 -19.33 8.41 10.90
C ALA A 175 -17.98 9.00 10.47
N THR A 176 -16.90 8.67 11.16
CA THR A 176 -15.59 9.32 11.00
C THR A 176 -14.53 8.48 10.29
N SER A 177 -14.80 7.17 10.06
CA SER A 177 -13.90 6.30 9.29
C SER A 177 -14.12 6.39 7.79
N SER A 178 -13.07 6.22 7.00
CA SER A 178 -13.11 6.35 5.53
C SER A 178 -13.17 5.01 4.79
N ASN A 179 -13.02 3.88 5.48
CA ASN A 179 -13.03 2.56 4.83
C ASN A 179 -14.39 2.23 4.20
N THR A 180 -14.38 1.36 3.20
CA THR A 180 -15.59 1.04 2.42
C THR A 180 -16.67 0.38 3.26
N ILE A 181 -16.30 -0.44 4.23
CA ILE A 181 -17.24 -1.16 5.10
C ILE A 181 -18.06 -0.19 5.96
N THR A 182 -17.40 0.77 6.63
CA THR A 182 -18.11 1.77 7.46
C THR A 182 -18.98 2.68 6.63
N ARG A 183 -18.57 3.00 5.41
CA ARG A 183 -19.34 3.80 4.46
C ARG A 183 -20.67 3.11 4.09
N GLU A 184 -20.66 1.81 3.86
CA GLU A 184 -21.89 1.07 3.56
C GLU A 184 -22.84 1.03 4.77
N LEU A 185 -22.31 0.99 5.99
CA LEU A 185 -23.11 1.06 7.22
C LEU A 185 -23.76 2.44 7.45
N ARG A 186 -23.22 3.51 6.87
CA ARG A 186 -23.81 4.87 6.95
C ARG A 186 -25.06 5.03 6.09
N ARG A 187 -25.29 4.18 5.10
CA ARG A 187 -26.51 4.23 4.30
C ARG A 187 -27.70 3.95 5.21
N PRO A 188 -28.74 4.80 5.27
CA PRO A 188 -29.92 4.52 6.07
C PRO A 188 -30.51 3.19 5.58
N ARG A 189 -30.48 2.19 6.45
CA ARG A 189 -31.25 0.97 6.19
C ARG A 189 -32.70 1.38 6.17
N SER A 190 -33.37 1.23 5.03
CA SER A 190 -34.81 1.44 4.96
C SER A 190 -35.46 0.56 6.01
N ARG A 191 -36.35 1.12 6.83
CA ARG A 191 -37.04 0.42 7.95
C ARG A 191 -37.79 -0.85 7.51
N SER A 192 -37.94 -1.10 6.21
CA SER A 192 -38.59 -2.26 5.63
C SER A 192 -37.81 -3.57 5.78
N SER A 193 -36.51 -3.55 6.03
CA SER A 193 -35.70 -4.78 6.15
C SER A 193 -35.59 -5.35 7.57
N MET A 194 -36.17 -4.69 8.58
CA MET A 194 -36.14 -5.13 10.00
C MET A 194 -37.43 -5.87 10.46
N ARG A 195 -38.35 -6.17 9.56
CA ARG A 195 -39.52 -6.98 9.88
C ARG A 195 -39.45 -8.30 9.10
N ARG A 196 -38.69 -9.24 9.61
CA ARG A 196 -38.94 -10.69 9.47
C ARG A 196 -38.30 -11.42 10.64
#